data_6e710a255dbaa258d99d6fc45cbc244b
#
_entry.id   6e710a255dbaa258d99d6fc45cbc244b
#
_cell.length_a   1.000
_cell.length_b   1.000
_cell.length_c   1.000
_cell.angle_alpha   90.00
_cell.angle_beta   90.00
_cell.angle_gamma   90.00
#
_symmetry.space_group_name_H-M   'P 1'
#
loop_
_entity.id
_entity.type
_entity.pdbx_description
1 polymer ?
#
loop_
_entity_poly.entity_id
_entity_poly.type
_entity_poly.pdbx_seq_one_letter_code
_entity_poly.pdbx_strand_id
1 'polypeptide(L)'
;MNAMPILDDIYNAFNPMPLPAGAPQYVDFRSVRGGSDVLIELGQKVRRSSEPTCQLFSGHLGGGKSTELLKLAADLKTKGFTVVYFSADDDDINTEDVEYADILLACTRHLLEVVKEADPKPILGWLRDRWEILADVMQTKLEFPETSIEAQVSQFAKITSKIRTQKTQRAELRAKLNPYTEDLVSALNQFIAEAKQRLPKDRNKLLVIADGLEKIQYISQDDGRSNHDEIFITKAPQLKSLDCHVIYTMPVSLALSTRASDLMDIYGCSPDVLPMVEIKCRRGVERLEGMDKMRELLASRIKAVPGAETLKLERDVFEDAETLALLCQMTGGHVRNLVILMQYTIDYQDQLPLKRRSVELAVRKMRRTYRESVNAAVDEWELLAQVSIEKIAPNDDRFRSLLFRRCILQYLDDEGKVWHDIHPLLEGSDELQAALRGITT
;
A
#
# COMPACT_ATOMS: atom_id res chain seq x y z
N MET A 1 28.39 -31.90 -1.82
CA MET A 1 27.32 -30.88 -1.71
C MET A 1 27.72 -29.76 -2.64
N ASN A 2 27.09 -29.65 -3.80
CA ASN A 2 27.25 -28.47 -4.64
C ASN A 2 26.63 -27.29 -3.86
N ALA A 3 27.49 -26.37 -3.43
CA ALA A 3 27.02 -25.10 -2.91
C ALA A 3 26.13 -24.46 -4.00
N MET A 4 24.83 -24.29 -3.74
CA MET A 4 24.04 -23.36 -4.54
C MET A 4 24.84 -22.07 -4.60
N PRO A 5 25.00 -21.46 -5.78
CA PRO A 5 25.76 -20.24 -5.87
C PRO A 5 25.13 -19.20 -4.95
N ILE A 6 25.93 -18.55 -4.14
CA ILE A 6 25.53 -17.47 -3.20
C ILE A 6 24.63 -16.42 -3.87
N LEU A 7 24.66 -16.34 -5.19
CA LEU A 7 23.86 -15.45 -6.01
C LEU A 7 22.37 -15.81 -5.98
N ASP A 8 22.03 -17.10 -5.92
CA ASP A 8 20.62 -17.55 -5.80
C ASP A 8 20.04 -17.18 -4.43
N ASP A 9 20.86 -17.30 -3.38
CA ASP A 9 20.47 -16.90 -2.03
C ASP A 9 20.30 -15.38 -1.94
N ILE A 10 21.19 -14.61 -2.59
CA ILE A 10 21.06 -13.17 -2.72
C ILE A 10 19.77 -12.81 -3.51
N TYR A 11 19.50 -13.47 -4.64
CA TYR A 11 18.26 -13.26 -5.40
C TYR A 11 17.03 -13.42 -4.52
N ASN A 12 16.96 -14.48 -3.72
CA ASN A 12 15.84 -14.77 -2.82
C ASN A 12 15.70 -13.76 -1.66
N ALA A 13 16.82 -13.17 -1.21
CA ALA A 13 16.79 -12.10 -0.20
C ALA A 13 16.13 -10.81 -0.70
N PHE A 14 16.03 -10.62 -2.02
CA PHE A 14 15.36 -9.49 -2.66
C PHE A 14 13.89 -9.76 -2.97
N ASN A 15 13.17 -10.44 -2.07
CA ASN A 15 11.71 -10.60 -2.16
C ASN A 15 11.02 -9.23 -1.97
N PRO A 16 10.11 -8.80 -2.90
CA PRO A 16 9.42 -7.51 -2.82
C PRO A 16 8.25 -7.46 -1.83
N MET A 17 8.01 -8.54 -1.06
CA MET A 17 6.98 -8.58 -0.02
C MET A 17 7.32 -7.65 1.15
N PRO A 18 6.29 -7.13 1.87
CA PRO A 18 6.50 -6.31 3.06
C PRO A 18 7.34 -7.05 4.11
N LEU A 19 8.25 -6.32 4.76
CA LEU A 19 9.04 -6.86 5.86
C LEU A 19 8.20 -6.93 7.14
N PRO A 20 8.27 -8.04 7.89
CA PRO A 20 7.65 -8.11 9.21
C PRO A 20 8.33 -7.14 10.19
N ALA A 21 7.61 -6.76 11.25
CA ALA A 21 8.16 -5.90 12.28
C ALA A 21 9.39 -6.56 12.95
N GLY A 22 10.45 -5.76 13.13
CA GLY A 22 11.72 -6.24 13.70
C GLY A 22 12.62 -7.02 12.73
N ALA A 23 12.28 -7.09 11.45
CA ALA A 23 13.14 -7.70 10.45
C ALA A 23 14.52 -7.00 10.41
N PRO A 24 15.64 -7.75 10.43
CA PRO A 24 16.98 -7.17 10.42
C PRO A 24 17.31 -6.44 9.11
N GLN A 25 16.55 -6.71 8.04
CA GLN A 25 16.67 -6.04 6.74
C GLN A 25 15.97 -4.68 6.70
N TYR A 26 15.25 -4.29 7.76
CA TYR A 26 14.57 -2.99 7.81
C TYR A 26 15.58 -1.84 7.81
N VAL A 27 15.32 -0.85 6.97
CA VAL A 27 16.05 0.42 6.91
C VAL A 27 15.11 1.57 7.22
N ASP A 28 15.53 2.45 8.10
CA ASP A 28 14.78 3.64 8.44
C ASP A 28 15.05 4.75 7.42
N PHE A 29 13.99 5.15 6.71
CA PHE A 29 14.04 6.20 5.68
C PHE A 29 13.53 7.57 6.15
N ARG A 30 13.21 7.76 7.44
CA ARG A 30 12.57 9.00 7.93
C ARG A 30 13.33 10.27 7.55
N SER A 31 14.65 10.27 7.74
CA SER A 31 15.51 11.43 7.44
C SER A 31 15.52 11.85 5.96
N VAL A 32 15.14 10.95 5.06
CA VAL A 32 15.14 11.15 3.61
C VAL A 32 13.74 11.17 3.00
N ARG A 33 12.74 11.40 3.86
CA ARG A 33 11.32 11.53 3.50
C ARG A 33 10.71 12.80 4.11
N GLY A 34 11.48 13.90 4.12
CA GLY A 34 11.05 15.18 4.68
C GLY A 34 11.12 15.26 6.20
N GLY A 35 11.84 14.36 6.87
CA GLY A 35 12.10 14.40 8.32
C GLY A 35 10.90 14.15 9.24
N SER A 36 9.67 14.12 8.72
CA SER A 36 8.48 13.79 9.49
C SER A 36 8.35 12.27 9.67
N ASP A 37 7.98 11.86 10.88
CA ASP A 37 7.64 10.45 11.14
C ASP A 37 6.12 10.28 11.05
N VAL A 38 5.63 10.06 9.83
CA VAL A 38 4.20 9.83 9.56
C VAL A 38 3.62 8.73 10.46
N LEU A 39 4.42 7.73 10.82
CA LEU A 39 3.96 6.66 11.70
C LEU A 39 3.84 7.12 13.15
N ILE A 40 4.77 7.98 13.60
CA ILE A 40 4.63 8.59 14.92
C ILE A 40 3.35 9.43 14.97
N GLU A 41 3.06 10.19 13.93
CA GLU A 41 1.87 11.02 13.84
C GLU A 41 0.59 10.19 13.86
N LEU A 42 0.47 9.17 13.01
CA LEU A 42 -0.63 8.21 13.02
C LEU A 42 -0.79 7.54 14.40
N GLY A 43 0.30 7.00 14.93
CA GLY A 43 0.29 6.32 16.23
C GLY A 43 -0.04 7.24 17.40
N GLN A 44 0.39 8.51 17.37
CA GLN A 44 0.05 9.49 18.41
C GLN A 44 -1.43 9.88 18.37
N LYS A 45 -2.02 10.05 17.19
CA LYS A 45 -3.45 10.32 17.05
C LYS A 45 -4.28 9.18 17.67
N VAL A 46 -3.95 7.92 17.35
CA VAL A 46 -4.59 6.73 17.95
C VAL A 46 -4.41 6.69 19.48
N ARG A 47 -3.20 6.95 19.97
CA ARG A 47 -2.90 6.84 21.42
C ARG A 47 -3.51 7.94 22.28
N ARG A 48 -3.57 9.17 21.75
CA ARG A 48 -4.01 10.36 22.50
C ARG A 48 -5.53 10.50 22.52
N SER A 49 -6.22 9.94 21.53
CA SER A 49 -7.68 10.04 21.49
C SER A 49 -8.32 9.12 22.52
N SER A 50 -9.29 9.65 23.26
CA SER A 50 -10.21 8.89 24.08
C SER A 50 -11.34 8.24 23.28
N GLU A 51 -11.62 8.79 22.10
CA GLU A 51 -12.67 8.35 21.20
C GLU A 51 -12.09 7.60 19.99
N PRO A 52 -12.87 6.71 19.34
CA PRO A 52 -12.48 6.06 18.11
C PRO A 52 -12.03 7.08 17.04
N THR A 53 -10.90 6.81 16.42
CA THR A 53 -10.38 7.62 15.31
C THR A 53 -10.43 6.83 14.02
N CYS A 54 -10.80 7.47 12.91
CA CYS A 54 -10.66 6.91 11.58
C CYS A 54 -9.65 7.74 10.81
N GLN A 55 -8.54 7.12 10.39
CA GLN A 55 -7.44 7.80 9.73
C GLN A 55 -7.18 7.19 8.37
N LEU A 56 -6.75 8.02 7.43
CA LEU A 56 -6.38 7.61 6.08
C LEU A 56 -4.86 7.69 5.92
N PHE A 57 -4.27 6.61 5.43
CA PHE A 57 -2.84 6.52 5.15
C PHE A 57 -2.61 6.24 3.67
N SER A 58 -1.75 7.02 3.04
CA SER A 58 -1.53 6.98 1.61
C SER A 58 -0.04 6.96 1.25
N GLY A 59 0.24 6.88 -0.05
CA GLY A 59 1.57 6.90 -0.65
C GLY A 59 1.64 5.97 -1.86
N HIS A 60 2.70 6.11 -2.64
CA HIS A 60 2.86 5.30 -3.85
C HIS A 60 2.89 3.80 -3.58
N LEU A 61 2.33 3.00 -4.51
CA LEU A 61 2.43 1.54 -4.48
C LEU A 61 3.89 1.09 -4.47
N GLY A 62 4.29 0.30 -3.47
CA GLY A 62 5.67 -0.16 -3.32
C GLY A 62 6.62 0.84 -2.64
N GLY A 63 6.11 1.96 -2.12
CA GLY A 63 6.88 2.93 -1.33
C GLY A 63 7.26 2.46 0.09
N GLY A 64 6.71 1.31 0.54
CA GLY A 64 7.03 0.73 1.85
C GLY A 64 5.93 0.86 2.91
N LYS A 65 4.72 1.34 2.57
CA LYS A 65 3.60 1.54 3.51
C LYS A 65 3.31 0.33 4.38
N SER A 66 3.14 -0.85 3.78
CA SER A 66 2.80 -2.08 4.52
C SER A 66 3.87 -2.45 5.55
N THR A 67 5.16 -2.30 5.22
CA THR A 67 6.27 -2.50 6.17
C THR A 67 6.17 -1.54 7.35
N GLU A 68 5.88 -0.28 7.08
CA GLU A 68 5.73 0.74 8.10
C GLU A 68 4.48 0.50 8.96
N LEU A 69 3.34 0.10 8.37
CA LEU A 69 2.13 -0.25 9.12
C LEU A 69 2.31 -1.49 10.00
N LEU A 70 3.05 -2.50 9.55
CA LEU A 70 3.41 -3.66 10.37
C LEU A 70 4.25 -3.27 11.59
N LYS A 71 5.20 -2.34 11.38
CA LYS A 71 6.01 -1.77 12.48
C LYS A 71 5.15 -0.98 13.46
N LEU A 72 4.23 -0.12 12.94
CA LEU A 72 3.27 0.61 13.77
C LEU A 72 2.38 -0.33 14.57
N ALA A 73 1.86 -1.38 13.94
CA ALA A 73 1.04 -2.39 14.59
C ALA A 73 1.78 -3.06 15.76
N ALA A 74 3.05 -3.43 15.55
CA ALA A 74 3.88 -4.02 16.60
C ALA A 74 4.15 -3.03 17.75
N ASP A 75 4.46 -1.77 17.44
CA ASP A 75 4.67 -0.72 18.45
C ASP A 75 3.40 -0.48 19.29
N LEU A 76 2.24 -0.37 18.64
CA LEU A 76 0.97 -0.15 19.34
C LEU A 76 0.55 -1.35 20.21
N LYS A 77 0.87 -2.59 19.79
CA LYS A 77 0.68 -3.79 20.63
C LYS A 77 1.45 -3.67 21.96
N THR A 78 2.67 -3.15 21.94
CA THR A 78 3.46 -2.93 23.16
C THR A 78 2.89 -1.82 24.04
N LYS A 79 2.02 -0.96 23.48
CA LYS A 79 1.40 0.20 24.15
C LYS A 79 -0.05 -0.05 24.57
N GLY A 80 -0.45 -1.30 24.65
CA GLY A 80 -1.75 -1.70 25.18
C GLY A 80 -2.88 -1.72 24.15
N PHE A 81 -2.58 -1.87 22.88
CA PHE A 81 -3.58 -2.05 21.84
C PHE A 81 -3.71 -3.52 21.43
N THR A 82 -4.92 -3.98 21.25
CA THR A 82 -5.21 -5.16 20.43
C THR A 82 -5.32 -4.67 18.98
N VAL A 83 -4.39 -5.10 18.13
CA VAL A 83 -4.31 -4.64 16.74
C VAL A 83 -4.72 -5.75 15.79
N VAL A 84 -5.78 -5.50 15.04
CA VAL A 84 -6.25 -6.30 13.90
C VAL A 84 -5.64 -5.71 12.64
N TYR A 85 -4.61 -6.35 12.09
CA TYR A 85 -3.96 -5.96 10.83
C TYR A 85 -4.27 -7.00 9.76
N PHE A 86 -4.69 -6.56 8.60
CA PHE A 86 -4.86 -7.40 7.42
C PHE A 86 -4.59 -6.62 6.13
N SER A 87 -4.22 -7.36 5.07
CA SER A 87 -4.11 -6.84 3.71
C SER A 87 -5.35 -7.27 2.93
N ALA A 88 -6.24 -6.32 2.65
CA ALA A 88 -7.55 -6.60 2.07
C ALA A 88 -7.45 -7.26 0.68
N ASP A 89 -6.41 -6.94 -0.10
CA ASP A 89 -6.20 -7.48 -1.44
C ASP A 89 -5.64 -8.90 -1.46
N ASP A 90 -5.15 -9.42 -0.34
CA ASP A 90 -4.61 -10.78 -0.30
C ASP A 90 -5.74 -11.82 -0.40
N ASP A 91 -6.82 -11.68 0.39
CA ASP A 91 -7.87 -12.71 0.49
C ASP A 91 -9.30 -12.21 0.37
N ASP A 92 -9.58 -10.91 0.51
CA ASP A 92 -10.94 -10.42 0.74
C ASP A 92 -11.54 -9.63 -0.42
N ILE A 93 -10.79 -8.75 -1.06
CA ILE A 93 -11.30 -7.86 -2.10
C ILE A 93 -10.67 -8.11 -3.48
N ASN A 94 -11.41 -7.73 -4.53
CA ASN A 94 -10.84 -7.61 -5.87
C ASN A 94 -10.56 -6.14 -6.17
N THR A 95 -9.30 -5.77 -6.29
CA THR A 95 -8.87 -4.37 -6.47
C THR A 95 -9.38 -3.71 -7.75
N GLU A 96 -9.83 -4.48 -8.74
CA GLU A 96 -10.41 -3.95 -9.98
C GLU A 96 -11.87 -3.50 -9.83
N ASP A 97 -12.55 -3.95 -8.77
CA ASP A 97 -13.98 -3.70 -8.57
C ASP A 97 -14.30 -3.86 -7.08
N VAL A 98 -14.24 -2.76 -6.32
CA VAL A 98 -14.44 -2.71 -4.86
C VAL A 98 -15.59 -1.78 -4.51
N GLU A 99 -16.42 -2.24 -3.58
CA GLU A 99 -17.42 -1.42 -2.91
C GLU A 99 -17.20 -1.38 -1.39
N TYR A 100 -17.84 -0.45 -0.71
CA TYR A 100 -17.79 -0.33 0.75
C TYR A 100 -18.15 -1.63 1.48
N ALA A 101 -19.17 -2.36 1.00
CA ALA A 101 -19.60 -3.61 1.62
C ALA A 101 -18.47 -4.66 1.69
N ASP A 102 -17.60 -4.69 0.68
CA ASP A 102 -16.48 -5.65 0.64
C ASP A 102 -15.48 -5.35 1.77
N ILE A 103 -15.18 -4.07 1.98
CA ILE A 103 -14.28 -3.61 3.05
C ILE A 103 -14.88 -3.94 4.42
N LEU A 104 -16.20 -3.72 4.59
CA LEU A 104 -16.89 -4.03 5.84
C LEU A 104 -16.88 -5.53 6.15
N LEU A 105 -17.10 -6.38 5.14
CA LEU A 105 -17.04 -7.83 5.30
C LEU A 105 -15.62 -8.31 5.65
N ALA A 106 -14.60 -7.73 5.02
CA ALA A 106 -13.21 -8.00 5.36
C ALA A 106 -12.90 -7.61 6.83
N CYS A 107 -13.29 -6.40 7.25
CA CYS A 107 -13.17 -5.98 8.65
C CYS A 107 -13.89 -6.94 9.61
N THR A 108 -15.10 -7.41 9.26
CA THR A 108 -15.86 -8.36 10.07
C THR A 108 -15.12 -9.67 10.25
N ARG A 109 -14.64 -10.25 9.16
CA ARG A 109 -13.87 -11.51 9.18
C ARG A 109 -12.66 -11.41 10.10
N HIS A 110 -11.84 -10.39 9.90
CA HIS A 110 -10.58 -10.24 10.63
C HIS A 110 -10.77 -9.83 12.09
N LEU A 111 -11.82 -9.08 12.41
CA LEU A 111 -12.20 -8.82 13.81
C LEU A 111 -12.56 -10.11 14.53
N LEU A 112 -13.40 -10.97 13.92
CA LEU A 112 -13.76 -12.28 14.47
C LEU A 112 -12.54 -13.20 14.63
N GLU A 113 -11.61 -13.16 13.69
CA GLU A 113 -10.41 -14.01 13.68
C GLU A 113 -9.44 -13.66 14.82
N VAL A 114 -9.27 -12.37 15.11
CA VAL A 114 -8.30 -11.86 16.09
C VAL A 114 -8.89 -11.75 17.50
N VAL A 115 -10.17 -11.35 17.62
CA VAL A 115 -10.81 -11.07 18.90
C VAL A 115 -11.70 -12.23 19.31
N LYS A 116 -11.07 -13.32 19.74
CA LYS A 116 -11.77 -14.59 20.08
C LYS A 116 -12.46 -14.57 21.45
N GLU A 117 -12.16 -13.59 22.29
CA GLU A 117 -12.69 -13.46 23.65
C GLU A 117 -14.12 -12.88 23.68
N ALA A 118 -14.53 -12.18 22.63
CA ALA A 118 -15.86 -11.57 22.55
C ALA A 118 -16.96 -12.56 22.17
N ASP A 119 -18.20 -12.28 22.59
CA ASP A 119 -19.35 -13.09 22.17
C ASP A 119 -19.72 -12.80 20.70
N PRO A 120 -19.65 -13.78 19.81
CA PRO A 120 -19.96 -13.58 18.40
C PRO A 120 -21.47 -13.50 18.10
N LYS A 121 -22.37 -13.65 19.10
CA LYS A 121 -23.82 -13.69 18.90
C LYS A 121 -24.41 -12.54 18.07
N PRO A 122 -23.98 -11.27 18.23
CA PRO A 122 -24.54 -10.19 17.41
C PRO A 122 -24.31 -10.42 15.92
N ILE A 123 -23.07 -10.82 15.55
CA ILE A 123 -22.68 -11.09 14.16
C ILE A 123 -23.35 -12.38 13.66
N LEU A 124 -23.45 -13.40 14.51
CA LEU A 124 -24.18 -14.63 14.21
C LEU A 124 -25.66 -14.36 13.97
N GLY A 125 -26.30 -13.48 14.74
CA GLY A 125 -27.67 -13.04 14.54
C GLY A 125 -27.85 -12.41 13.16
N TRP A 126 -26.98 -11.44 12.82
CA TRP A 126 -27.00 -10.79 11.51
C TRP A 126 -26.86 -11.81 10.36
N LEU A 127 -25.93 -12.76 10.48
CA LEU A 127 -25.68 -13.80 9.49
C LEU A 127 -26.88 -14.75 9.34
N ARG A 128 -27.51 -15.14 10.47
CA ARG A 128 -28.69 -16.02 10.49
C ARG A 128 -29.88 -15.39 9.77
N ASP A 129 -30.16 -14.13 10.06
CA ASP A 129 -31.30 -13.43 9.49
C ASP A 129 -31.22 -13.26 7.97
N ARG A 130 -30.00 -13.39 7.40
CA ARG A 130 -29.74 -13.22 5.96
C ARG A 130 -29.26 -14.49 5.28
N TRP A 131 -29.31 -15.61 6.03
CA TRP A 131 -28.72 -16.87 5.58
C TRP A 131 -29.35 -17.41 4.28
N GLU A 132 -30.66 -17.37 4.15
CA GLU A 132 -31.35 -17.83 2.96
C GLU A 132 -30.94 -17.04 1.72
N ILE A 133 -30.82 -15.72 1.88
CA ILE A 133 -30.39 -14.81 0.80
C ILE A 133 -28.94 -15.12 0.38
N LEU A 134 -28.07 -15.35 1.34
CA LEU A 134 -26.65 -15.65 1.09
C LEU A 134 -26.47 -17.04 0.48
N ALA A 135 -27.18 -18.05 1.00
CA ALA A 135 -27.11 -19.45 0.52
C ALA A 135 -27.54 -19.57 -0.94
N ASP A 136 -28.59 -18.83 -1.34
CA ASP A 136 -29.10 -18.81 -2.71
C ASP A 136 -28.04 -18.31 -3.70
N VAL A 137 -27.41 -17.16 -3.41
CA VAL A 137 -26.36 -16.59 -4.27
C VAL A 137 -25.11 -17.44 -4.29
N MET A 138 -24.75 -18.00 -3.15
CA MET A 138 -23.54 -18.82 -3.01
C MET A 138 -23.66 -20.18 -3.72
N GLN A 139 -24.88 -20.59 -4.15
CA GLN A 139 -25.17 -21.86 -4.78
C GLN A 139 -24.54 -23.05 -4.04
N THR A 140 -24.44 -22.95 -2.73
CA THR A 140 -23.90 -23.99 -1.86
C THR A 140 -24.98 -24.39 -0.88
N LYS A 141 -25.12 -25.72 -0.62
CA LYS A 141 -25.85 -26.19 0.56
C LYS A 141 -25.00 -25.78 1.78
N LEU A 142 -25.12 -24.54 2.17
CA LEU A 142 -24.48 -24.02 3.37
C LEU A 142 -25.35 -24.48 4.53
N GLU A 143 -24.89 -25.46 5.30
CA GLU A 143 -25.44 -25.68 6.63
C GLU A 143 -25.22 -24.41 7.44
N PHE A 144 -26.22 -24.00 8.19
CA PHE A 144 -26.11 -22.84 9.08
C PHE A 144 -24.91 -23.08 10.02
N PRO A 145 -23.96 -22.14 10.15
CA PRO A 145 -22.74 -22.37 10.93
C PRO A 145 -23.08 -22.69 12.39
N GLU A 146 -22.37 -23.63 12.96
CA GLU A 146 -22.34 -23.82 14.41
C GLU A 146 -21.99 -22.51 15.13
N THR A 147 -22.35 -22.41 16.40
CA THR A 147 -22.18 -21.18 17.20
C THR A 147 -20.73 -20.79 17.49
N SER A 148 -19.74 -21.54 16.98
CA SER A 148 -18.33 -21.24 17.23
C SER A 148 -17.83 -20.06 16.39
N ILE A 149 -16.84 -19.33 16.91
CA ILE A 149 -16.19 -18.20 16.21
C ILE A 149 -15.50 -18.72 14.93
N GLU A 150 -14.85 -19.87 15.00
CA GLU A 150 -14.14 -20.50 13.88
C GLU A 150 -15.08 -20.78 12.70
N ALA A 151 -16.29 -21.27 12.99
CA ALA A 151 -17.30 -21.52 11.98
C ALA A 151 -17.74 -20.21 11.30
N GLN A 152 -17.92 -19.13 12.07
CA GLN A 152 -18.28 -17.82 11.53
C GLN A 152 -17.15 -17.22 10.68
N VAL A 153 -15.90 -17.22 11.16
CA VAL A 153 -14.72 -16.81 10.38
C VAL A 153 -14.68 -17.55 9.05
N SER A 154 -14.92 -18.88 9.06
CA SER A 154 -14.96 -19.67 7.84
C SER A 154 -16.08 -19.24 6.88
N GLN A 155 -17.27 -18.85 7.37
CA GLN A 155 -18.36 -18.38 6.52
C GLN A 155 -18.05 -17.01 5.91
N PHE A 156 -17.54 -16.06 6.71
CA PHE A 156 -17.12 -14.77 6.17
C PHE A 156 -15.97 -14.92 5.17
N ALA A 157 -15.00 -15.80 5.42
CA ALA A 157 -13.94 -16.12 4.47
C ALA A 157 -14.49 -16.67 3.13
N LYS A 158 -15.54 -17.49 3.16
CA LYS A 158 -16.20 -17.96 1.93
C LYS A 158 -16.91 -16.82 1.20
N ILE A 159 -17.58 -15.91 1.91
CA ILE A 159 -18.27 -14.77 1.32
C ILE A 159 -17.25 -13.83 0.66
N THR A 160 -16.18 -13.43 1.37
CA THR A 160 -15.15 -12.54 0.83
C THR A 160 -14.41 -13.16 -0.34
N SER A 161 -14.07 -14.46 -0.26
CA SER A 161 -13.48 -15.21 -1.37
C SER A 161 -14.34 -15.21 -2.63
N LYS A 162 -15.67 -15.36 -2.50
CA LYS A 162 -16.61 -15.28 -3.63
C LYS A 162 -16.67 -13.89 -4.22
N ILE A 163 -16.73 -12.86 -3.40
CA ILE A 163 -16.65 -11.45 -3.82
C ILE A 163 -15.38 -11.22 -4.62
N ARG A 164 -14.24 -11.71 -4.14
CA ARG A 164 -12.95 -11.55 -4.80
C ARG A 164 -12.88 -12.26 -6.15
N THR A 165 -13.35 -13.51 -6.25
CA THR A 165 -13.01 -14.39 -7.38
C THR A 165 -14.08 -14.48 -8.45
N GLN A 166 -15.35 -14.19 -8.16
CA GLN A 166 -16.48 -14.46 -9.05
C GLN A 166 -17.27 -13.21 -9.42
N LYS A 167 -16.95 -12.60 -10.55
CA LYS A 167 -17.52 -11.32 -11.00
C LYS A 167 -19.06 -11.31 -11.01
N THR A 168 -19.71 -12.34 -11.54
CA THR A 168 -21.19 -12.42 -11.64
C THR A 168 -21.84 -12.50 -10.26
N GLN A 169 -21.32 -13.39 -9.39
CA GLN A 169 -21.85 -13.57 -8.04
C GLN A 169 -21.53 -12.36 -7.13
N ARG A 170 -20.43 -11.64 -7.39
CA ARG A 170 -20.07 -10.42 -6.67
C ARG A 170 -21.17 -9.35 -6.77
N ALA A 171 -21.59 -9.01 -7.98
CA ALA A 171 -22.65 -8.01 -8.20
C ALA A 171 -23.95 -8.41 -7.52
N GLU A 172 -24.33 -9.68 -7.60
CA GLU A 172 -25.54 -10.21 -6.96
C GLU A 172 -25.42 -10.21 -5.42
N LEU A 173 -24.29 -10.63 -4.87
CA LEU A 173 -24.01 -10.58 -3.42
C LEU A 173 -24.10 -9.15 -2.90
N ARG A 174 -23.46 -8.20 -3.58
CA ARG A 174 -23.52 -6.78 -3.20
C ARG A 174 -24.93 -6.22 -3.24
N ALA A 175 -25.67 -6.47 -4.32
CA ALA A 175 -27.07 -6.01 -4.43
C ALA A 175 -27.93 -6.53 -3.27
N LYS A 176 -27.67 -7.73 -2.79
CA LYS A 176 -28.38 -8.34 -1.65
C LYS A 176 -27.84 -7.91 -0.28
N LEU A 177 -26.55 -7.58 -0.16
CA LEU A 177 -25.91 -7.19 1.10
C LEU A 177 -25.95 -5.69 1.40
N ASN A 178 -25.86 -4.85 0.36
CA ASN A 178 -25.80 -3.38 0.52
C ASN A 178 -26.95 -2.81 1.38
N PRO A 179 -28.20 -3.27 1.27
CA PRO A 179 -29.30 -2.77 2.12
C PRO A 179 -29.11 -3.08 3.62
N TYR A 180 -28.25 -4.03 3.97
CA TYR A 180 -28.06 -4.50 5.35
C TYR A 180 -26.67 -4.16 5.92
N THR A 181 -25.92 -3.28 5.28
CA THR A 181 -24.58 -2.88 5.76
C THR A 181 -24.67 -2.10 7.08
N GLU A 182 -25.71 -1.29 7.28
CA GLU A 182 -25.91 -0.57 8.55
C GLU A 182 -26.22 -1.53 9.71
N ASP A 183 -27.01 -2.57 9.47
CA ASP A 183 -27.27 -3.62 10.46
C ASP A 183 -26.00 -4.40 10.80
N LEU A 184 -25.13 -4.65 9.79
CA LEU A 184 -23.83 -5.30 10.04
C LEU A 184 -22.91 -4.42 10.87
N VAL A 185 -22.84 -3.12 10.59
CA VAL A 185 -22.10 -2.16 11.42
C VAL A 185 -22.62 -2.17 12.86
N SER A 186 -23.95 -2.18 13.04
CA SER A 186 -24.55 -2.26 14.38
C SER A 186 -24.17 -3.55 15.13
N ALA A 187 -24.21 -4.69 14.44
CA ALA A 187 -23.79 -5.97 15.01
C ALA A 187 -22.29 -6.00 15.34
N LEU A 188 -21.44 -5.39 14.48
CA LEU A 188 -20.01 -5.24 14.72
C LEU A 188 -19.73 -4.35 15.94
N ASN A 189 -20.43 -3.24 16.06
CA ASN A 189 -20.22 -2.34 17.21
C ASN A 189 -20.64 -2.98 18.54
N GLN A 190 -21.70 -3.80 18.54
CA GLN A 190 -22.03 -4.62 19.72
C GLN A 190 -20.92 -5.63 20.05
N PHE A 191 -20.38 -6.30 19.05
CA PHE A 191 -19.23 -7.21 19.20
C PHE A 191 -17.98 -6.48 19.70
N ILE A 192 -17.66 -5.32 19.14
CA ILE A 192 -16.52 -4.47 19.56
C ILE A 192 -16.67 -3.99 21.00
N ALA A 193 -17.87 -3.55 21.40
CA ALA A 193 -18.15 -3.10 22.75
C ALA A 193 -17.92 -4.22 23.77
N GLU A 194 -18.39 -5.42 23.47
CA GLU A 194 -18.17 -6.59 24.32
C GLU A 194 -16.70 -7.04 24.33
N ALA A 195 -16.02 -6.98 23.17
CA ALA A 195 -14.60 -7.24 23.06
C ALA A 195 -13.78 -6.37 23.99
N LYS A 196 -14.03 -5.06 23.99
CA LYS A 196 -13.36 -4.11 24.87
C LYS A 196 -13.53 -4.40 26.37
N GLN A 197 -14.67 -5.02 26.78
CA GLN A 197 -14.92 -5.40 28.17
C GLN A 197 -14.19 -6.69 28.57
N ARG A 198 -14.02 -7.62 27.64
CA ARG A 198 -13.41 -8.95 27.89
C ARG A 198 -11.91 -8.98 27.66
N LEU A 199 -11.39 -8.10 26.80
CA LEU A 199 -9.96 -7.98 26.61
C LEU A 199 -9.24 -7.61 27.91
N PRO A 200 -8.00 -8.10 28.12
CA PRO A 200 -7.19 -7.72 29.27
C PRO A 200 -7.11 -6.20 29.43
N LYS A 201 -7.21 -5.69 30.66
CA LYS A 201 -7.23 -4.24 30.93
C LYS A 201 -6.02 -3.49 30.39
N ASP A 202 -4.90 -4.16 30.25
CA ASP A 202 -3.66 -3.66 29.64
C ASP A 202 -3.67 -3.67 28.09
N ARG A 203 -4.71 -4.26 27.45
CA ARG A 203 -4.86 -4.39 25.99
C ARG A 203 -6.28 -4.15 25.48
N ASN A 204 -7.08 -3.39 26.19
CA ASN A 204 -8.50 -3.19 25.86
C ASN A 204 -8.78 -2.12 24.80
N LYS A 205 -7.75 -1.47 24.26
CA LYS A 205 -7.88 -0.54 23.15
C LYS A 205 -7.80 -1.32 21.84
N LEU A 206 -8.80 -1.17 20.97
CA LEU A 206 -8.89 -1.89 19.72
C LEU A 206 -8.54 -0.98 18.55
N LEU A 207 -7.67 -1.46 17.66
CA LEU A 207 -7.28 -0.82 16.42
C LEU A 207 -7.42 -1.80 15.25
N VAL A 208 -8.10 -1.39 14.19
CA VAL A 208 -8.14 -2.09 12.91
C VAL A 208 -7.22 -1.35 11.92
N ILE A 209 -6.35 -2.07 11.25
CA ILE A 209 -5.51 -1.57 10.15
C ILE A 209 -5.86 -2.39 8.90
N ALA A 210 -6.60 -1.76 7.97
CA ALA A 210 -6.93 -2.35 6.68
C ALA A 210 -5.94 -1.82 5.63
N ASP A 211 -4.94 -2.62 5.33
CA ASP A 211 -3.92 -2.35 4.32
C ASP A 211 -4.36 -2.87 2.94
N GLY A 212 -3.69 -2.46 1.88
CA GLY A 212 -3.94 -2.92 0.51
C GLY A 212 -5.04 -2.17 -0.24
N LEU A 213 -5.82 -1.29 0.42
CA LEU A 213 -6.89 -0.53 -0.24
C LEU A 213 -6.36 0.53 -1.22
N GLU A 214 -5.11 0.95 -1.08
CA GLU A 214 -4.47 1.85 -2.03
C GLU A 214 -4.24 1.22 -3.41
N LYS A 215 -4.42 -0.10 -3.54
CA LYS A 215 -4.32 -0.84 -4.80
C LYS A 215 -5.61 -0.82 -5.61
N ILE A 216 -6.71 -0.29 -5.05
CA ILE A 216 -7.99 -0.15 -5.76
C ILE A 216 -7.76 0.65 -7.03
N GLN A 217 -8.11 0.05 -8.17
CA GLN A 217 -7.94 0.68 -9.47
C GLN A 217 -8.86 1.90 -9.62
N TYR A 218 -8.34 2.93 -10.26
CA TYR A 218 -9.12 4.13 -10.57
C TYR A 218 -10.09 3.86 -11.71
N ILE A 219 -11.39 4.08 -11.43
CA ILE A 219 -12.47 3.96 -12.42
C ILE A 219 -13.25 5.27 -12.37
N SER A 220 -13.25 6.00 -13.49
CA SER A 220 -14.11 7.17 -13.67
C SER A 220 -15.55 6.74 -13.87
N GLN A 221 -16.50 7.46 -13.26
CA GLN A 221 -17.93 7.28 -13.43
C GLN A 221 -18.49 8.35 -14.38
N ASP A 222 -19.66 8.10 -14.96
CA ASP A 222 -20.30 8.99 -15.95
C ASP A 222 -20.65 10.38 -15.37
N ASP A 223 -20.79 10.50 -14.06
CA ASP A 223 -21.08 11.74 -13.35
C ASP A 223 -19.85 12.56 -12.96
N GLY A 224 -18.64 12.14 -13.44
CA GLY A 224 -17.36 12.81 -13.16
C GLY A 224 -16.73 12.45 -11.82
N ARG A 225 -17.36 11.59 -11.02
CA ARG A 225 -16.75 11.02 -9.80
C ARG A 225 -15.93 9.79 -10.14
N SER A 226 -15.15 9.31 -9.19
CA SER A 226 -14.45 8.04 -9.27
C SER A 226 -14.99 7.06 -8.23
N ASN A 227 -14.69 5.77 -8.43
CA ASN A 227 -14.92 4.75 -7.41
C ASN A 227 -14.16 5.06 -6.11
N HIS A 228 -13.02 5.74 -6.17
CA HIS A 228 -12.30 6.20 -4.98
C HIS A 228 -13.10 7.25 -4.22
N ASP A 229 -13.72 8.22 -4.93
CA ASP A 229 -14.61 9.22 -4.33
C ASP A 229 -15.84 8.55 -3.68
N GLU A 230 -16.41 7.54 -4.33
CA GLU A 230 -17.54 6.80 -3.78
C GLU A 230 -17.17 6.11 -2.45
N ILE A 231 -16.04 5.41 -2.40
CA ILE A 231 -15.61 4.67 -1.20
C ILE A 231 -15.21 5.63 -0.08
N PHE A 232 -14.26 6.56 -0.33
CA PHE A 232 -13.61 7.33 0.71
C PHE A 232 -14.27 8.69 1.03
N ILE A 233 -15.21 9.16 0.19
CA ILE A 233 -15.94 10.41 0.42
C ILE A 233 -17.42 10.13 0.64
N THR A 234 -18.10 9.51 -0.34
CA THR A 234 -19.56 9.26 -0.24
C THR A 234 -19.89 8.28 0.88
N LYS A 235 -19.12 7.19 1.01
CA LYS A 235 -19.28 6.16 2.07
C LYS A 235 -18.45 6.42 3.33
N ALA A 236 -17.86 7.59 3.46
CA ALA A 236 -17.05 7.93 4.64
C ALA A 236 -17.82 7.83 5.98
N PRO A 237 -19.10 8.24 6.08
CA PRO A 237 -19.86 8.05 7.34
C PRO A 237 -19.87 6.59 7.78
N GLN A 238 -20.01 5.66 6.84
CA GLN A 238 -20.01 4.22 7.13
C GLN A 238 -18.60 3.70 7.47
N LEU A 239 -17.55 4.14 6.76
CA LEU A 239 -16.16 3.79 7.09
C LEU A 239 -15.76 4.23 8.49
N LYS A 240 -16.30 5.37 8.96
CA LYS A 240 -16.07 5.94 10.29
C LYS A 240 -16.93 5.33 11.39
N SER A 241 -17.88 4.47 11.07
CA SER A 241 -18.93 4.04 12.01
C SER A 241 -18.52 2.91 12.94
N LEU A 242 -17.31 2.35 12.82
CA LEU A 242 -16.83 1.32 13.73
C LEU A 242 -16.40 1.94 15.08
N ASP A 243 -16.88 1.39 16.18
CA ASP A 243 -16.58 1.82 17.55
C ASP A 243 -15.17 1.40 18.02
N CYS A 244 -14.18 1.49 17.13
CA CYS A 244 -12.76 1.28 17.41
C CYS A 244 -11.90 2.23 16.60
N HIS A 245 -10.61 2.31 16.90
CA HIS A 245 -9.70 3.05 16.02
C HIS A 245 -9.54 2.30 14.72
N VAL A 246 -9.48 3.04 13.60
CA VAL A 246 -9.28 2.45 12.26
C VAL A 246 -8.24 3.26 11.49
N ILE A 247 -7.37 2.55 10.77
CA ILE A 247 -6.47 3.11 9.75
C ILE A 247 -6.78 2.37 8.45
N TYR A 248 -7.24 3.11 7.44
CA TYR A 248 -7.41 2.60 6.08
C TYR A 248 -6.28 3.11 5.20
N THR A 249 -5.65 2.23 4.43
CA THR A 249 -4.83 2.71 3.31
C THR A 249 -5.73 3.22 2.18
N MET A 250 -5.24 4.20 1.41
CA MET A 250 -6.01 4.78 0.32
C MET A 250 -5.10 5.14 -0.88
N PRO A 251 -5.66 5.22 -2.11
CA PRO A 251 -4.89 5.61 -3.29
C PRO A 251 -4.28 7.01 -3.17
N VAL A 252 -3.01 7.14 -3.52
CA VAL A 252 -2.29 8.43 -3.49
C VAL A 252 -2.91 9.44 -4.45
N SER A 253 -3.48 8.98 -5.54
CA SER A 253 -4.21 9.80 -6.51
C SER A 253 -5.41 10.53 -5.93
N LEU A 254 -6.06 9.99 -4.90
CA LEU A 254 -7.15 10.67 -4.19
C LEU A 254 -6.60 11.61 -3.10
N ALA A 255 -5.58 11.19 -2.35
CA ALA A 255 -4.94 12.01 -1.30
C ALA A 255 -4.35 13.32 -1.87
N LEU A 256 -3.88 13.30 -3.11
CA LEU A 256 -3.28 14.43 -3.81
C LEU A 256 -4.23 15.06 -4.85
N SER A 257 -5.55 14.90 -4.67
CA SER A 257 -6.55 15.44 -5.58
C SER A 257 -7.16 16.74 -5.09
N THR A 258 -8.00 17.38 -5.92
CA THR A 258 -8.85 18.53 -5.54
C THR A 258 -9.79 18.20 -4.37
N ARG A 259 -10.01 16.92 -4.07
CA ARG A 259 -10.87 16.44 -2.99
C ARG A 259 -10.14 16.30 -1.63
N ALA A 260 -8.87 16.71 -1.55
CA ALA A 260 -8.09 16.61 -0.31
C ALA A 260 -8.71 17.42 0.85
N SER A 261 -9.31 18.59 0.56
CA SER A 261 -10.06 19.39 1.56
C SER A 261 -11.30 18.66 2.06
N ASP A 262 -12.04 18.02 1.16
CA ASP A 262 -13.23 17.25 1.54
C ASP A 262 -12.85 16.09 2.48
N LEU A 263 -11.74 15.39 2.18
CA LEU A 263 -11.23 14.34 3.06
C LEU A 263 -10.87 14.89 4.44
N MET A 264 -10.21 16.06 4.50
CA MET A 264 -9.88 16.70 5.77
C MET A 264 -11.13 17.05 6.58
N ASP A 265 -12.14 17.63 5.97
CA ASP A 265 -13.38 18.00 6.64
C ASP A 265 -14.17 16.77 7.13
N ILE A 266 -14.22 15.71 6.30
CA ILE A 266 -14.94 14.48 6.62
C ILE A 266 -14.24 13.69 7.75
N TYR A 267 -12.93 13.50 7.67
CA TYR A 267 -12.18 12.67 8.63
C TYR A 267 -11.64 13.46 9.83
N GLY A 268 -11.74 14.79 9.81
CA GLY A 268 -11.21 15.67 10.86
C GLY A 268 -9.67 15.77 10.87
N CYS A 269 -9.02 15.23 9.85
CA CYS A 269 -7.58 15.35 9.61
C CYS A 269 -7.27 15.07 8.13
N SER A 270 -6.19 15.67 7.63
CA SER A 270 -5.67 15.34 6.31
C SER A 270 -5.18 13.89 6.25
N PRO A 271 -5.30 13.20 5.09
CA PRO A 271 -4.64 11.93 4.89
C PRO A 271 -3.13 12.05 5.12
N ASP A 272 -2.56 11.11 5.86
CA ASP A 272 -1.12 11.02 6.04
C ASP A 272 -0.51 10.34 4.79
N VAL A 273 0.45 10.96 4.14
CA VAL A 273 1.06 10.46 2.89
C VAL A 273 2.52 10.11 3.11
N LEU A 274 2.90 8.85 2.83
CA LEU A 274 4.28 8.40 2.87
C LEU A 274 5.00 8.84 1.58
N PRO A 275 5.95 9.80 1.65
CA PRO A 275 6.68 10.26 0.49
C PRO A 275 7.66 9.22 -0.05
N MET A 276 8.11 9.39 -1.30
CA MET A 276 9.26 8.64 -1.83
C MET A 276 10.55 9.03 -1.09
N VAL A 277 11.53 8.14 -1.15
CA VAL A 277 12.90 8.45 -0.67
C VAL A 277 13.50 9.50 -1.59
N GLU A 278 13.91 10.63 -1.04
CA GLU A 278 14.47 11.72 -1.82
C GLU A 278 15.94 11.45 -2.15
N ILE A 279 16.20 10.84 -3.32
CA ILE A 279 17.55 10.56 -3.82
C ILE A 279 18.12 11.70 -4.66
N LYS A 280 17.29 12.66 -5.06
CA LYS A 280 17.66 13.91 -5.70
C LYS A 280 16.75 15.02 -5.17
N CYS A 281 17.28 16.24 -5.03
CA CYS A 281 16.46 17.39 -4.65
C CYS A 281 15.66 17.92 -5.85
N ARG A 282 14.71 18.83 -5.61
CA ARG A 282 13.88 19.46 -6.63
C ARG A 282 14.68 20.07 -7.80
N ARG A 283 15.92 20.54 -7.55
CA ARG A 283 16.81 21.08 -8.58
C ARG A 283 17.56 20.03 -9.40
N GLY A 284 17.29 18.75 -9.17
CA GLY A 284 17.93 17.64 -9.88
C GLY A 284 19.30 17.24 -9.32
N VAL A 285 19.79 17.88 -8.27
CA VAL A 285 21.06 17.53 -7.61
C VAL A 285 20.86 16.29 -6.76
N GLU A 286 21.79 15.32 -6.86
CA GLU A 286 21.76 14.11 -6.06
C GLU A 286 21.84 14.41 -4.56
N ARG A 287 20.99 13.72 -3.77
CA ARG A 287 21.04 13.74 -2.31
C ARG A 287 21.80 12.53 -1.81
N LEU A 288 23.00 12.78 -1.31
CA LEU A 288 23.91 11.71 -0.84
C LEU A 288 23.25 10.85 0.24
N GLU A 289 22.57 11.46 1.21
CA GLU A 289 21.90 10.73 2.29
C GLU A 289 20.81 9.78 1.74
N GLY A 290 20.01 10.23 0.78
CA GLY A 290 19.00 9.38 0.13
C GLY A 290 19.62 8.22 -0.62
N MET A 291 20.71 8.48 -1.36
CA MET A 291 21.47 7.44 -2.04
C MET A 291 22.11 6.44 -1.06
N ASP A 292 22.65 6.92 0.06
CA ASP A 292 23.21 6.07 1.10
C ASP A 292 22.16 5.17 1.75
N LYS A 293 20.94 5.68 1.97
CA LYS A 293 19.81 4.87 2.45
C LYS A 293 19.37 3.80 1.45
N MET A 294 19.42 4.07 0.15
CA MET A 294 19.14 3.06 -0.87
C MET A 294 20.25 1.97 -0.90
N ARG A 295 21.51 2.37 -0.75
CA ARG A 295 22.64 1.44 -0.58
C ARG A 295 22.53 0.62 0.70
N GLU A 296 22.14 1.25 1.82
CA GLU A 296 21.90 0.57 3.10
C GLU A 296 20.84 -0.53 2.96
N LEU A 297 19.75 -0.29 2.20
CA LEU A 297 18.74 -1.30 1.92
C LEU A 297 19.33 -2.51 1.18
N LEU A 298 20.12 -2.30 0.15
CA LEU A 298 20.80 -3.38 -0.56
C LEU A 298 21.74 -4.16 0.39
N ALA A 299 22.56 -3.42 1.14
CA ALA A 299 23.50 -4.02 2.09
C ALA A 299 22.81 -4.84 3.18
N SER A 300 21.70 -4.33 3.75
CA SER A 300 20.99 -5.03 4.83
C SER A 300 20.41 -6.37 4.35
N ARG A 301 19.91 -6.43 3.12
CA ARG A 301 19.38 -7.67 2.53
C ARG A 301 20.49 -8.67 2.21
N ILE A 302 21.61 -8.21 1.66
CA ILE A 302 22.76 -9.08 1.36
C ILE A 302 23.39 -9.63 2.63
N LYS A 303 23.58 -8.79 3.65
CA LYS A 303 24.12 -9.22 4.95
C LYS A 303 23.27 -10.26 5.66
N ALA A 304 21.98 -10.35 5.35
CA ALA A 304 21.09 -11.37 5.89
C ALA A 304 21.26 -12.75 5.21
N VAL A 305 22.04 -12.83 4.14
CA VAL A 305 22.30 -14.08 3.41
C VAL A 305 23.50 -14.79 4.04
N PRO A 306 23.37 -16.05 4.47
CA PRO A 306 24.49 -16.83 4.99
C PRO A 306 25.65 -16.91 4.00
N GLY A 307 26.86 -16.53 4.44
CA GLY A 307 28.06 -16.48 3.62
C GLY A 307 28.26 -15.19 2.81
N ALA A 308 27.30 -14.25 2.86
CA ALA A 308 27.41 -12.93 2.21
C ALA A 308 27.60 -11.77 3.20
N GLU A 309 27.67 -12.05 4.51
CA GLU A 309 27.67 -11.04 5.58
C GLU A 309 28.80 -10.01 5.47
N THR A 310 29.92 -10.42 4.89
CA THR A 310 31.14 -9.61 4.77
C THR A 310 31.29 -8.94 3.40
N LEU A 311 30.41 -9.25 2.44
CA LEU A 311 30.49 -8.69 1.10
C LEU A 311 30.27 -7.18 1.12
N LYS A 312 31.14 -6.46 0.44
CA LYS A 312 31.03 -5.01 0.23
C LYS A 312 30.35 -4.74 -1.10
N LEU A 313 29.31 -3.89 -1.10
CA LEU A 313 28.51 -3.59 -2.29
C LEU A 313 29.38 -3.16 -3.48
N GLU A 314 30.27 -2.18 -3.28
CA GLU A 314 31.01 -1.49 -4.35
C GLU A 314 32.22 -2.27 -4.88
N ARG A 315 32.50 -3.45 -4.35
CA ARG A 315 33.68 -4.23 -4.72
C ARG A 315 33.39 -5.71 -4.97
N ASP A 316 32.53 -6.27 -4.09
CA ASP A 316 32.34 -7.74 -4.09
C ASP A 316 30.97 -8.07 -4.73
N VAL A 317 29.97 -7.16 -4.65
CA VAL A 317 28.62 -7.35 -5.21
C VAL A 317 28.46 -6.67 -6.57
N PHE A 318 28.90 -5.42 -6.69
CA PHE A 318 28.92 -4.68 -7.96
C PHE A 318 30.36 -4.47 -8.42
N GLU A 319 30.59 -4.36 -9.72
CA GLU A 319 31.95 -4.17 -10.24
C GLU A 319 32.60 -2.85 -9.83
N ASP A 320 31.78 -1.82 -9.56
CA ASP A 320 32.22 -0.52 -9.08
C ASP A 320 31.06 0.28 -8.44
N ALA A 321 31.41 1.43 -7.84
CA ALA A 321 30.47 2.35 -7.19
C ALA A 321 29.51 3.02 -8.19
N GLU A 322 29.92 3.23 -9.44
CA GLU A 322 29.09 3.87 -10.48
C GLU A 322 27.96 2.94 -10.92
N THR A 323 28.26 1.64 -11.03
CA THR A 323 27.26 0.60 -11.35
C THR A 323 26.21 0.49 -10.25
N LEU A 324 26.63 0.53 -8.98
CA LEU A 324 25.72 0.58 -7.83
C LEU A 324 24.88 1.86 -7.83
N ALA A 325 25.50 3.01 -8.09
CA ALA A 325 24.81 4.30 -8.14
C ALA A 325 23.75 4.32 -9.25
N LEU A 326 24.06 3.79 -10.44
CA LEU A 326 23.12 3.66 -11.56
C LEU A 326 21.86 2.89 -11.15
N LEU A 327 22.04 1.74 -10.48
CA LEU A 327 20.91 0.94 -10.00
C LEU A 327 20.00 1.76 -9.06
N CYS A 328 20.59 2.45 -8.08
CA CYS A 328 19.85 3.27 -7.12
C CYS A 328 19.15 4.45 -7.78
N GLN A 329 19.82 5.20 -8.64
CA GLN A 329 19.29 6.38 -9.34
C GLN A 329 18.08 6.04 -10.21
N MET A 330 18.11 4.90 -10.92
CA MET A 330 17.03 4.49 -11.82
C MET A 330 15.72 4.14 -11.10
N THR A 331 15.73 4.07 -9.78
CA THR A 331 14.52 3.84 -8.98
C THR A 331 13.71 5.10 -8.69
N GLY A 332 14.32 6.28 -8.75
CA GLY A 332 13.68 7.50 -8.24
C GLY A 332 13.39 7.45 -6.73
N GLY A 333 14.13 6.64 -5.96
CA GLY A 333 13.85 6.42 -4.53
C GLY A 333 12.71 5.45 -4.25
N HIS A 334 12.22 4.73 -5.26
CA HIS A 334 11.15 3.77 -5.12
C HIS A 334 11.68 2.43 -4.61
N VAL A 335 11.39 2.11 -3.33
CA VAL A 335 11.95 0.96 -2.60
C VAL A 335 11.71 -0.38 -3.31
N ARG A 336 10.46 -0.65 -3.74
CA ARG A 336 10.14 -1.91 -4.44
C ARG A 336 10.86 -2.02 -5.78
N ASN A 337 11.03 -0.91 -6.51
CA ASN A 337 11.74 -0.93 -7.78
C ASN A 337 13.22 -1.28 -7.57
N LEU A 338 13.86 -0.82 -6.49
CA LEU A 338 15.22 -1.20 -6.16
C LEU A 338 15.36 -2.71 -5.98
N VAL A 339 14.42 -3.29 -5.21
CA VAL A 339 14.38 -4.73 -4.97
C VAL A 339 14.20 -5.52 -6.27
N ILE A 340 13.27 -5.10 -7.13
CA ILE A 340 13.00 -5.77 -8.42
C ILE A 340 14.16 -5.57 -9.40
N LEU A 341 14.76 -4.37 -9.46
CA LEU A 341 15.93 -4.11 -10.33
C LEU A 341 17.12 -4.97 -9.92
N MET A 342 17.31 -5.19 -8.62
CA MET A 342 18.35 -6.10 -8.15
C MET A 342 18.11 -7.53 -8.64
N GLN A 343 16.90 -8.07 -8.51
CA GLN A 343 16.53 -9.38 -9.06
C GLN A 343 16.76 -9.44 -10.57
N TYR A 344 16.26 -8.45 -11.32
CA TYR A 344 16.49 -8.41 -12.77
C TYR A 344 17.97 -8.31 -13.15
N THR A 345 18.79 -7.64 -12.34
CA THR A 345 20.24 -7.56 -12.58
C THR A 345 20.88 -8.94 -12.43
N ILE A 346 20.46 -9.71 -11.42
CA ILE A 346 20.92 -11.07 -11.18
C ILE A 346 20.45 -12.00 -12.30
N ASP A 347 19.24 -11.86 -12.83
CA ASP A 347 18.73 -12.65 -13.97
C ASP A 347 19.63 -12.60 -15.22
N TYR A 348 20.49 -11.60 -15.35
CA TYR A 348 21.38 -11.42 -16.50
C TYR A 348 22.83 -11.85 -16.25
N GLN A 349 23.12 -12.47 -15.11
CA GLN A 349 24.48 -12.84 -14.75
C GLN A 349 24.52 -13.97 -13.71
N ASP A 350 25.44 -14.92 -13.88
CA ASP A 350 25.58 -16.11 -13.02
C ASP A 350 26.67 -15.98 -11.95
N GLN A 351 27.36 -14.86 -11.87
CA GLN A 351 28.52 -14.68 -10.96
C GLN A 351 28.62 -13.24 -10.47
N LEU A 352 29.16 -13.06 -9.25
CA LEU A 352 29.57 -11.76 -8.72
C LEU A 352 31.00 -11.40 -9.22
N PRO A 353 31.34 -10.13 -9.32
CA PRO A 353 30.50 -8.96 -9.11
C PRO A 353 29.55 -8.69 -10.28
N LEU A 354 28.38 -8.12 -9.99
CA LEU A 354 27.38 -7.72 -10.98
C LEU A 354 27.94 -6.62 -11.88
N LYS A 355 27.89 -6.85 -13.19
CA LYS A 355 28.45 -5.96 -14.21
C LYS A 355 27.49 -4.82 -14.57
N ARG A 356 28.03 -3.66 -14.94
CA ARG A 356 27.27 -2.52 -15.44
C ARG A 356 26.30 -2.96 -16.56
N ARG A 357 26.76 -3.82 -17.44
CA ARG A 357 25.92 -4.36 -18.54
C ARG A 357 24.66 -5.05 -18.03
N SER A 358 24.73 -5.82 -16.95
CA SER A 358 23.60 -6.53 -16.35
C SER A 358 22.60 -5.55 -15.72
N VAL A 359 23.08 -4.50 -15.05
CA VAL A 359 22.25 -3.40 -14.54
C VAL A 359 21.55 -2.67 -15.68
N GLU A 360 22.25 -2.34 -16.75
CA GLU A 360 21.66 -1.65 -17.93
C GLU A 360 20.57 -2.50 -18.62
N LEU A 361 20.73 -3.82 -18.67
CA LEU A 361 19.71 -4.73 -19.19
C LEU A 361 18.48 -4.78 -18.29
N ALA A 362 18.66 -4.83 -16.97
CA ALA A 362 17.61 -4.78 -15.98
C ALA A 362 16.81 -3.46 -16.06
N VAL A 363 17.53 -2.33 -16.13
CA VAL A 363 16.94 -1.00 -16.31
C VAL A 363 16.16 -0.93 -17.64
N ARG A 364 16.71 -1.46 -18.73
CA ARG A 364 16.01 -1.48 -20.03
C ARG A 364 14.73 -2.31 -19.98
N LYS A 365 14.75 -3.47 -19.31
CA LYS A 365 13.56 -4.31 -19.12
C LYS A 365 12.47 -3.55 -18.35
N MET A 366 12.82 -2.91 -17.23
CA MET A 366 11.85 -2.16 -16.42
C MET A 366 11.38 -0.87 -17.12
N ARG A 367 12.27 -0.15 -17.83
CA ARG A 367 11.93 1.03 -18.63
C ARG A 367 10.86 0.73 -19.66
N ARG A 368 10.95 -0.41 -20.33
CA ARG A 368 9.93 -0.84 -21.28
C ARG A 368 8.56 -0.93 -20.64
N THR A 369 8.44 -1.55 -19.45
CA THR A 369 7.17 -1.66 -18.72
C THR A 369 6.59 -0.29 -18.35
N TYR A 370 7.44 0.64 -17.87
CA TYR A 370 6.99 2.00 -17.54
C TYR A 370 6.55 2.78 -18.78
N ARG A 371 7.30 2.69 -19.89
CA ARG A 371 6.94 3.34 -21.17
C ARG A 371 5.61 2.81 -21.70
N GLU A 372 5.39 1.49 -21.67
CA GLU A 372 4.13 0.85 -22.07
C GLU A 372 2.93 1.26 -21.17
N SER A 373 3.17 1.74 -19.95
CA SER A 373 2.14 2.21 -19.06
C SER A 373 1.66 3.64 -19.34
N VAL A 374 2.38 4.41 -20.18
CA VAL A 374 2.00 5.76 -20.57
C VAL A 374 1.10 5.70 -21.80
N ASN A 375 -0.07 6.34 -21.72
CA ASN A 375 -1.03 6.36 -22.83
C ASN A 375 -0.75 7.54 -23.77
N ALA A 376 -0.12 7.25 -24.92
CA ALA A 376 0.21 8.27 -25.92
C ALA A 376 -1.02 8.88 -26.62
N ALA A 377 -2.21 8.27 -26.50
CA ALA A 377 -3.42 8.76 -27.17
C ALA A 377 -4.12 9.91 -26.42
N VAL A 378 -3.69 10.25 -25.19
CA VAL A 378 -4.32 11.25 -24.32
C VAL A 378 -3.31 12.28 -23.77
N ASP A 379 -2.31 12.64 -24.54
CA ASP A 379 -1.32 13.68 -24.24
C ASP A 379 -0.56 13.50 -22.89
N GLU A 380 -0.45 12.24 -22.43
CA GLU A 380 0.22 11.95 -21.14
C GLU A 380 1.72 12.27 -21.17
N TRP A 381 2.36 12.20 -22.34
CA TRP A 381 3.76 12.57 -22.48
C TRP A 381 3.99 14.08 -22.31
N GLU A 382 3.07 14.91 -22.76
CA GLU A 382 3.06 16.35 -22.56
C GLU A 382 2.87 16.68 -21.08
N LEU A 383 1.96 15.98 -20.38
CA LEU A 383 1.77 16.13 -18.94
C LEU A 383 3.04 15.73 -18.17
N LEU A 384 3.69 14.65 -18.55
CA LEU A 384 4.96 14.22 -17.96
C LEU A 384 6.09 15.24 -18.23
N ALA A 385 6.16 15.78 -19.45
CA ALA A 385 7.12 16.83 -19.78
C ALA A 385 6.91 18.08 -18.93
N GLN A 386 5.66 18.50 -18.73
CA GLN A 386 5.33 19.61 -17.84
C GLN A 386 5.81 19.35 -16.40
N VAL A 387 5.51 18.18 -15.82
CA VAL A 387 5.95 17.83 -14.47
C VAL A 387 7.48 17.80 -14.37
N SER A 388 8.16 17.32 -15.40
CA SER A 388 9.63 17.24 -15.38
C SER A 388 10.30 18.63 -15.36
N ILE A 389 9.63 19.66 -15.87
CA ILE A 389 10.11 21.04 -15.88
C ILE A 389 9.70 21.75 -14.58
N GLU A 390 8.41 21.74 -14.24
CA GLU A 390 7.84 22.53 -13.15
C GLU A 390 8.07 21.89 -11.77
N LYS A 391 8.32 20.57 -11.74
CA LYS A 391 8.46 19.77 -10.50
C LYS A 391 7.20 19.83 -9.62
N ILE A 392 6.05 20.02 -10.23
CA ILE A 392 4.73 20.05 -9.62
C ILE A 392 3.79 19.27 -10.54
N ALA A 393 3.04 18.32 -9.98
CA ALA A 393 1.89 17.77 -10.66
C ALA A 393 0.69 18.69 -10.37
N PRO A 394 0.09 19.32 -11.38
CA PRO A 394 -1.14 20.07 -11.19
C PRO A 394 -2.24 19.21 -10.57
N ASN A 395 -3.09 19.85 -9.78
CA ASN A 395 -4.20 19.16 -9.13
C ASN A 395 -5.37 18.97 -10.13
N ASP A 396 -5.18 18.08 -11.09
CA ASP A 396 -6.04 17.80 -12.23
C ASP A 396 -6.19 16.26 -12.35
N ASP A 397 -7.38 15.79 -12.69
CA ASP A 397 -7.69 14.35 -12.79
C ASP A 397 -6.80 13.60 -13.78
N ARG A 398 -6.27 14.25 -14.82
CA ARG A 398 -5.33 13.68 -15.78
C ARG A 398 -4.05 13.20 -15.12
N PHE A 399 -3.57 13.90 -14.06
CA PHE A 399 -2.37 13.51 -13.32
C PHE A 399 -2.63 12.38 -12.32
N ARG A 400 -3.88 12.17 -11.88
CA ARG A 400 -4.25 11.08 -10.95
C ARG A 400 -3.85 9.70 -11.48
N SER A 401 -4.10 9.44 -12.76
CA SER A 401 -3.74 8.18 -13.41
C SER A 401 -2.22 7.98 -13.46
N LEU A 402 -1.45 9.04 -13.76
CA LEU A 402 0.01 9.01 -13.80
C LEU A 402 0.62 8.82 -12.40
N LEU A 403 0.06 9.44 -11.36
CA LEU A 403 0.44 9.22 -9.96
C LEU A 403 0.15 7.77 -9.52
N PHE A 404 -1.03 7.25 -9.85
CA PHE A 404 -1.41 5.88 -9.53
C PHE A 404 -0.47 4.86 -10.21
N ARG A 405 -0.14 5.06 -11.48
CA ARG A 405 0.78 4.20 -12.25
C ARG A 405 2.25 4.46 -11.93
N ARG A 406 2.57 5.40 -11.03
CA ARG A 406 3.94 5.76 -10.62
C ARG A 406 4.80 6.35 -11.75
N CYS A 407 4.18 6.86 -12.79
CA CYS A 407 4.87 7.65 -13.81
C CYS A 407 5.34 8.99 -13.24
N ILE A 408 4.61 9.51 -12.26
CA ILE A 408 4.96 10.67 -11.43
C ILE A 408 5.16 10.19 -10.00
N LEU A 409 6.24 10.64 -9.37
CA LEU A 409 6.60 10.36 -7.98
C LEU A 409 6.47 11.62 -7.13
N GLN A 410 5.96 11.46 -5.90
CA GLN A 410 5.80 12.56 -4.95
C GLN A 410 6.88 12.48 -3.88
N TYR A 411 7.50 13.61 -3.60
CA TYR A 411 8.54 13.79 -2.60
C TYR A 411 8.15 14.87 -1.59
N LEU A 412 8.82 14.87 -0.47
CA LEU A 412 8.72 15.91 0.56
C LEU A 412 10.14 16.35 0.89
N ASP A 413 10.44 17.65 0.75
CA ASP A 413 11.72 18.20 1.11
C ASP A 413 11.87 18.45 2.62
N ASP A 414 13.06 18.86 3.07
CA ASP A 414 13.36 19.12 4.49
C ASP A 414 12.55 20.28 5.09
N GLU A 415 11.96 21.14 4.27
CA GLU A 415 11.08 22.24 4.68
C GLU A 415 9.60 21.80 4.76
N GLY A 416 9.32 20.55 4.47
CA GLY A 416 7.96 20.00 4.42
C GLY A 416 7.19 20.38 3.16
N LYS A 417 7.88 20.84 2.11
CA LYS A 417 7.25 21.19 0.84
C LYS A 417 7.14 20.00 -0.09
N VAL A 418 5.93 19.75 -0.55
CA VAL A 418 5.66 18.71 -1.54
C VAL A 418 6.17 19.14 -2.92
N TRP A 419 6.84 18.22 -3.60
CA TRP A 419 7.24 18.37 -4.99
C TRP A 419 7.12 17.04 -5.74
N HIS A 420 7.12 17.10 -7.07
CA HIS A 420 6.92 15.94 -7.92
C HIS A 420 8.03 15.85 -8.97
N ASP A 421 8.28 14.64 -9.43
CA ASP A 421 9.10 14.40 -10.61
C ASP A 421 8.59 13.19 -11.37
N ILE A 422 8.97 13.09 -12.62
CA ILE A 422 8.72 11.88 -13.40
C ILE A 422 9.61 10.74 -12.90
N HIS A 423 9.15 9.51 -13.11
CA HIS A 423 9.97 8.36 -12.78
C HIS A 423 11.22 8.31 -13.68
N PRO A 424 12.45 8.11 -13.14
CA PRO A 424 13.69 8.14 -13.93
C PRO A 424 13.72 7.14 -15.10
N LEU A 425 12.97 6.05 -15.01
CA LEU A 425 12.82 5.09 -16.10
C LEU A 425 12.13 5.68 -17.35
N LEU A 426 11.42 6.79 -17.23
CA LEU A 426 10.81 7.50 -18.35
C LEU A 426 11.73 8.57 -18.93
N GLU A 427 12.74 9.01 -18.18
CA GLU A 427 13.73 9.94 -18.68
C GLU A 427 14.48 9.36 -19.89
N GLY A 428 14.71 10.19 -20.92
CA GLY A 428 15.43 9.78 -22.12
C GLY A 428 14.62 8.94 -23.12
N SER A 429 13.29 8.75 -22.91
CA SER A 429 12.42 8.20 -23.94
C SER A 429 12.21 9.20 -25.08
N ASP A 430 12.10 8.71 -26.32
CA ASP A 430 11.95 9.56 -27.50
C ASP A 430 10.67 10.40 -27.44
N GLU A 431 9.58 9.83 -26.89
CA GLU A 431 8.30 10.50 -26.72
C GLU A 431 8.40 11.67 -25.73
N LEU A 432 9.05 11.48 -24.58
CA LEU A 432 9.28 12.55 -23.62
C LEU A 432 10.15 13.67 -24.23
N GLN A 433 11.21 13.30 -24.96
CA GLN A 433 12.07 14.26 -25.61
C GLN A 433 11.34 15.05 -26.71
N ALA A 434 10.39 14.42 -27.41
CA ALA A 434 9.52 15.11 -28.37
C ALA A 434 8.58 16.09 -27.67
N ALA A 435 7.93 15.69 -26.59
CA ALA A 435 7.04 16.52 -25.78
C ALA A 435 7.79 17.73 -25.18
N LEU A 436 9.00 17.52 -24.64
CA LEU A 436 9.84 18.61 -24.10
C LEU A 436 10.20 19.65 -25.16
N ARG A 437 10.52 19.24 -26.39
CA ARG A 437 10.76 20.18 -27.51
C ARG A 437 9.52 20.99 -27.86
N GLY A 438 8.33 20.40 -27.79
CA GLY A 438 7.06 21.09 -28.06
C GLY A 438 6.70 22.16 -27.03
N ILE A 439 7.16 22.05 -25.77
CA ILE A 439 6.91 23.04 -24.72
C ILE A 439 7.90 24.21 -24.79
N THR A 440 9.12 23.97 -25.32
CA THR A 440 10.18 25.00 -25.38
C THR A 440 10.14 25.84 -26.65
N THR A 441 9.28 25.55 -27.60
CA THR A 441 8.98 26.35 -28.79
C THR A 441 7.72 27.16 -28.61
#